data_5b14961e0d1d66c440b2f6e360bb162d
#
_entry.id   5b14961e0d1d66c440b2f6e360bb162d
#
_cell.length_a   1.000
_cell.length_b   1.000
_cell.length_c   1.000
_cell.angle_alpha   90.00
_cell.angle_beta   90.00
_cell.angle_gamma   90.00
#
_symmetry.space_group_name_H-M   'P 1'
#
loop_
_entity.id
_entity.type
_entity.pdbx_description
1 polymer ?
#
loop_
_entity_poly.entity_id
_entity_poly.type
_entity_poly.pdbx_seq_one_letter_code
_entity_poly.pdbx_strand_id
1 'polypeptide(L)'
;MDPHCDIHALEADVVIQEDSSVVLVRPRTPSDGAEGWRLPTDMLRFGEAPETCARRILRDQLGLEPEWVALAEVESSMDGGVWSLVFHFRCEADRRPAPGPGIAEARFFQIEHLPPTAHGTRERDVIYRTMTVAR
;
A
#
# COMPACT_ATOMS: atom_id res chain seq x y z
N MET A 1 24.33 24.47 -0.94
CA MET A 1 23.10 23.67 -1.04
C MET A 1 22.94 22.82 0.20
N ASP A 2 21.76 22.76 0.72
CA ASP A 2 21.47 21.93 1.88
C ASP A 2 21.17 20.49 1.44
N PRO A 3 22.04 19.53 1.76
CA PRO A 3 21.82 18.14 1.35
C PRO A 3 20.64 17.49 2.04
N HIS A 4 20.07 18.12 3.07
CA HIS A 4 18.94 17.56 3.81
C HIS A 4 17.60 17.82 3.12
N CYS A 5 17.57 18.69 2.13
CA CYS A 5 16.34 19.02 1.44
C CYS A 5 15.99 18.06 0.33
N ASP A 6 16.91 17.18 0.00
CA ASP A 6 16.76 16.35 -1.18
C ASP A 6 16.29 14.96 -0.86
N ILE A 7 15.61 14.40 -1.79
CA ILE A 7 15.50 12.97 -2.00
C ILE A 7 14.91 12.25 -0.78
N HIS A 8 13.70 12.65 -0.43
CA HIS A 8 12.90 11.86 0.50
C HIS A 8 11.48 11.77 -0.01
N ALA A 9 10.83 10.69 0.33
CA ALA A 9 9.45 10.44 -0.07
C ALA A 9 8.66 9.96 1.15
N LEU A 10 7.42 10.38 1.23
CA LEU A 10 6.48 9.93 2.24
C LEU A 10 5.39 9.17 1.53
N GLU A 11 5.24 7.89 1.88
CA GLU A 11 4.29 7.01 1.23
C GLU A 11 3.45 6.28 2.24
N ALA A 12 2.28 5.85 1.82
CA ALA A 12 1.44 4.95 2.60
C ALA A 12 1.01 3.79 1.72
N ASP A 13 0.83 2.63 2.30
CA ASP A 13 0.17 1.52 1.66
C ASP A 13 -0.78 0.88 2.65
N VAL A 14 -1.67 0.03 2.15
CA VAL A 14 -2.70 -0.58 2.99
C VAL A 14 -2.78 -2.08 2.72
N VAL A 15 -2.67 -2.87 3.78
CA VAL A 15 -2.95 -4.30 3.74
C VAL A 15 -4.43 -4.46 4.09
N ILE A 16 -5.22 -4.83 3.10
CA ILE A 16 -6.67 -4.99 3.24
C ILE A 16 -6.95 -6.48 3.35
N GLN A 17 -7.42 -6.88 4.52
CA GLN A 17 -7.53 -8.28 4.86
C GLN A 17 -8.99 -8.74 4.88
N GLU A 18 -9.21 -9.95 4.41
CA GLU A 18 -10.46 -10.68 4.61
C GLU A 18 -10.06 -12.13 4.84
N ASP A 19 -10.28 -12.63 6.07
CA ASP A 19 -9.81 -13.94 6.49
C ASP A 19 -8.31 -14.10 6.25
N SER A 20 -7.89 -15.06 5.44
CA SER A 20 -6.49 -15.29 5.11
C SER A 20 -6.12 -14.73 3.75
N SER A 21 -6.90 -13.80 3.23
CA SER A 21 -6.68 -13.18 1.93
C SER A 21 -6.40 -11.69 2.07
N VAL A 22 -5.68 -11.14 1.11
CA VAL A 22 -5.36 -9.71 1.04
C VAL A 22 -5.63 -9.20 -0.36
N VAL A 23 -5.93 -7.91 -0.47
CA VAL A 23 -6.16 -7.26 -1.76
C VAL A 23 -4.83 -6.80 -2.35
N LEU A 24 -4.59 -7.17 -3.58
CA LEU A 24 -3.52 -6.59 -4.38
C LEU A 24 -4.13 -5.91 -5.61
N VAL A 25 -3.42 -4.93 -6.14
CA VAL A 25 -3.87 -4.16 -7.29
C VAL A 25 -2.81 -4.17 -8.39
N ARG A 26 -3.25 -3.97 -9.63
CA ARG A 26 -2.38 -3.64 -10.75
C ARG A 26 -2.77 -2.27 -11.27
N PRO A 27 -1.91 -1.27 -11.17
CA PRO A 27 -2.21 0.05 -11.75
C PRO A 27 -2.21 -0.02 -13.26
N ARG A 28 -2.98 0.87 -13.90
CA ARG A 28 -2.99 0.96 -15.38
C ARG A 28 -1.65 1.42 -15.92
N THR A 29 -1.05 2.38 -15.23
CA THR A 29 0.25 2.93 -15.62
C THR A 29 1.10 3.05 -14.36
N PRO A 30 1.96 2.06 -14.09
CA PRO A 30 2.80 2.11 -12.90
C PRO A 30 3.74 3.31 -12.94
N SER A 31 3.72 4.15 -11.90
CA SER A 31 4.56 5.34 -11.84
C SER A 31 6.05 5.03 -11.75
N ASP A 32 6.38 3.88 -11.19
CA ASP A 32 7.78 3.43 -11.06
C ASP A 32 8.21 2.52 -12.21
N GLY A 33 7.34 2.28 -13.18
CA GLY A 33 7.62 1.41 -14.31
C GLY A 33 7.62 -0.08 -14.00
N ALA A 34 7.40 -0.47 -12.74
CA ALA A 34 7.41 -1.88 -12.37
C ALA A 34 6.05 -2.50 -12.65
N GLU A 35 6.06 -3.59 -13.40
CA GLU A 35 4.84 -4.34 -13.73
C GLU A 35 4.50 -5.32 -12.63
N GLY A 36 3.22 -5.63 -12.50
CA GLY A 36 2.75 -6.69 -11.60
C GLY A 36 1.88 -6.19 -10.47
N TRP A 37 1.51 -7.15 -9.64
CA TRP A 37 0.63 -6.91 -8.50
C TRP A 37 1.38 -6.21 -7.38
N ARG A 38 0.68 -5.34 -6.65
CA ARG A 38 1.26 -4.62 -5.53
C ARG A 38 0.20 -4.27 -4.50
N LEU A 39 0.65 -3.85 -3.31
CA LEU A 39 -0.26 -3.28 -2.33
C LEU A 39 -0.79 -1.95 -2.85
N PRO A 40 -2.04 -1.59 -2.54
CA PRO A 40 -2.53 -0.25 -2.82
C PRO A 40 -1.65 0.77 -2.11
N THR A 41 -1.13 1.73 -2.85
CA THR A 41 -0.15 2.69 -2.33
C THR A 41 -0.30 4.05 -3.01
N ASP A 42 0.14 5.08 -2.31
CA ASP A 42 0.30 6.41 -2.90
C ASP A 42 1.23 7.23 -2.02
N MET A 43 1.71 8.31 -2.57
CA MET A 43 2.49 9.27 -1.81
C MET A 43 1.57 10.19 -1.01
N LEU A 44 2.03 10.62 0.16
CA LEU A 44 1.32 11.64 0.92
C LEU A 44 1.36 12.95 0.15
N ARG A 45 0.23 13.66 0.15
CA ARG A 45 0.18 15.02 -0.37
C ARG A 45 0.75 15.97 0.68
N PHE A 46 1.19 17.13 0.25
CA PHE A 46 1.73 18.11 1.18
C PHE A 46 0.70 18.43 2.27
N GLY A 47 1.13 18.27 3.52
CA GLY A 47 0.26 18.51 4.67
C GLY A 47 -0.75 17.43 5.01
N GLU A 48 -0.76 16.35 4.24
CA GLU A 48 -1.71 15.26 4.48
C GLU A 48 -1.21 14.35 5.60
N ALA A 49 -2.10 14.00 6.52
CA ALA A 49 -1.76 13.03 7.56
C ALA A 49 -1.67 11.62 6.95
N PRO A 50 -0.81 10.74 7.47
CA PRO A 50 -0.68 9.39 6.94
C PRO A 50 -1.99 8.60 6.91
N GLU A 51 -2.82 8.68 7.96
CA GLU A 51 -4.10 7.97 7.96
C GLU A 51 -5.05 8.54 6.90
N THR A 52 -5.04 9.84 6.70
CA THR A 52 -5.86 10.48 5.66
C THR A 52 -5.45 9.95 4.28
N CYS A 53 -4.15 9.81 4.06
CA CYS A 53 -3.64 9.23 2.82
C CYS A 53 -4.12 7.78 2.65
N ALA A 54 -4.04 6.97 3.69
CA ALA A 54 -4.51 5.59 3.65
C ALA A 54 -5.99 5.51 3.29
N ARG A 55 -6.82 6.36 3.90
CA ARG A 55 -8.26 6.38 3.61
C ARG A 55 -8.54 6.87 2.19
N ARG A 56 -7.73 7.82 1.70
CA ARG A 56 -7.84 8.28 0.31
C ARG A 56 -7.50 7.16 -0.67
N ILE A 57 -6.45 6.40 -0.39
CA ILE A 57 -6.08 5.23 -1.20
C ILE A 57 -7.24 4.24 -1.28
N LEU A 58 -7.82 3.91 -0.13
CA LEU A 58 -8.93 2.96 -0.07
C LEU A 58 -10.14 3.45 -0.88
N ARG A 59 -10.49 4.71 -0.72
CA ARG A 59 -11.63 5.29 -1.41
C ARG A 59 -11.38 5.43 -2.92
N ASP A 60 -10.27 6.06 -3.29
CA ASP A 60 -10.04 6.43 -4.69
C ASP A 60 -9.61 5.24 -5.55
N GLN A 61 -8.87 4.31 -4.99
CA GLN A 61 -8.40 3.16 -5.74
C GLN A 61 -9.36 1.97 -5.70
N LEU A 62 -10.13 1.82 -4.62
CA LEU A 62 -10.88 0.58 -4.38
C LEU A 62 -12.34 0.80 -3.95
N GLY A 63 -12.78 2.04 -3.75
CA GLY A 63 -14.15 2.30 -3.32
C GLY A 63 -14.48 1.80 -1.92
N LEU A 64 -13.48 1.70 -1.05
CA LEU A 64 -13.64 1.20 0.31
C LEU A 64 -13.64 2.33 1.32
N GLU A 65 -14.52 2.22 2.32
CA GLU A 65 -14.60 3.18 3.42
C GLU A 65 -14.80 2.44 4.74
N PRO A 66 -13.79 1.67 5.19
CA PRO A 66 -13.93 0.88 6.42
C PRO A 66 -14.03 1.79 7.64
N GLU A 67 -14.65 1.28 8.70
CA GLU A 67 -14.80 2.03 9.95
C GLU A 67 -13.46 2.36 10.59
N TRP A 68 -12.50 1.42 10.50
CA TRP A 68 -11.19 1.61 11.11
C TRP A 68 -10.07 1.32 10.12
N VAL A 69 -9.00 2.08 10.26
CA VAL A 69 -7.74 1.86 9.55
C VAL A 69 -6.66 2.04 10.61
N ALA A 70 -5.81 1.05 10.78
CA ALA A 70 -4.79 1.07 11.83
C ALA A 70 -3.39 1.11 11.25
N LEU A 71 -2.54 1.96 11.82
CA LEU A 71 -1.12 1.97 11.48
C LEU A 71 -0.47 0.72 12.08
N ALA A 72 0.17 -0.07 11.24
CA ALA A 72 0.86 -1.28 11.66
C ALA A 72 2.36 -1.05 11.87
N GLU A 73 2.99 -0.28 10.99
CA GLU A 73 4.44 -0.11 11.00
C GLU A 73 4.82 1.15 10.23
N VAL A 74 5.90 1.78 10.65
CA VAL A 74 6.56 2.82 9.85
C VAL A 74 7.93 2.28 9.45
N GLU A 75 8.16 2.19 8.16
CA GLU A 75 9.40 1.64 7.63
C GLU A 75 10.26 2.74 7.03
N SER A 76 11.53 2.77 7.41
CA SER A 76 12.52 3.63 6.78
C SER A 76 13.25 2.82 5.73
N SER A 77 13.28 3.33 4.51
CA SER A 77 13.87 2.63 3.37
C SER A 77 14.78 3.56 2.59
N MET A 78 15.89 3.03 2.12
CA MET A 78 16.80 3.75 1.26
C MET A 78 16.95 2.96 -0.03
N ASP A 79 16.57 3.55 -1.14
CA ASP A 79 16.61 2.88 -2.43
C ASP A 79 17.03 3.88 -3.52
N GLY A 80 18.13 3.57 -4.21
CA GLY A 80 18.60 4.42 -5.29
C GLY A 80 18.91 5.85 -4.87
N GLY A 81 19.33 6.06 -3.62
CA GLY A 81 19.60 7.40 -3.10
C GLY A 81 18.35 8.13 -2.60
N VAL A 82 17.19 7.51 -2.70
CA VAL A 82 15.95 8.07 -2.17
C VAL A 82 15.67 7.47 -0.80
N TRP A 83 15.54 8.35 0.20
CA TRP A 83 15.11 7.95 1.53
C TRP A 83 13.60 8.07 1.62
N SER A 84 12.94 6.98 1.98
CA SER A 84 11.48 6.94 2.07
C SER A 84 11.06 6.55 3.47
N LEU A 85 10.00 7.19 3.96
CA LEU A 85 9.25 6.70 5.10
C LEU A 85 7.94 6.15 4.56
N VAL A 86 7.68 4.89 4.83
CA VAL A 86 6.49 4.21 4.36
C VAL A 86 5.63 3.84 5.54
N PHE A 87 4.41 4.35 5.54
CA PHE A 87 3.42 4.08 6.58
C PHE A 87 2.57 2.90 6.13
N HIS A 88 2.73 1.77 6.79
CA HIS A 88 1.99 0.55 6.48
C HIS A 88 0.74 0.49 7.34
N PHE A 89 -0.41 0.60 6.71
CA PHE A 89 -1.70 0.51 7.37
C PHE A 89 -2.35 -0.84 7.11
N ARG A 90 -3.31 -1.18 7.95
CA ARG A 90 -4.13 -2.37 7.77
C ARG A 90 -5.58 -2.06 8.07
N CYS A 91 -6.47 -2.79 7.41
CA CYS A 91 -7.90 -2.72 7.66
C CYS A 91 -8.56 -3.99 7.16
N GLU A 92 -9.86 -4.11 7.46
CA GLU A 92 -10.68 -5.17 6.89
C GLU A 92 -11.54 -4.56 5.79
N ALA A 93 -11.83 -5.35 4.76
CA ALA A 93 -12.70 -4.89 3.69
C ALA A 93 -14.13 -4.76 4.21
N ASP A 94 -14.75 -3.60 3.99
CA ASP A 94 -16.14 -3.36 4.39
C ASP A 94 -17.13 -3.74 3.28
N ARG A 95 -16.62 -3.93 2.08
CA ARG A 95 -17.39 -4.31 0.91
C ARG A 95 -16.44 -4.86 -0.15
N ARG A 96 -17.00 -5.29 -1.27
CA ARG A 96 -16.17 -5.79 -2.37
C ARG A 96 -15.38 -4.64 -2.99
N PRO A 97 -14.06 -4.77 -3.10
CA PRO A 97 -13.25 -3.74 -3.77
C PRO A 97 -13.66 -3.54 -5.23
N ALA A 98 -13.72 -2.28 -5.65
CA ALA A 98 -14.04 -1.91 -7.03
C ALA A 98 -12.92 -1.02 -7.57
N PRO A 99 -12.22 -1.44 -8.63
CA PRO A 99 -11.10 -0.66 -9.16
C PRO A 99 -11.50 0.75 -9.55
N GLY A 100 -10.78 1.75 -9.04
CA GLY A 100 -10.93 3.14 -9.44
C GLY A 100 -10.25 3.40 -10.79
N PRO A 101 -10.30 4.66 -11.27
CA PRO A 101 -9.82 4.99 -12.62
C PRO A 101 -8.37 4.63 -12.92
N GLY A 102 -7.50 4.71 -11.93
CA GLY A 102 -6.08 4.41 -12.11
C GLY A 102 -5.71 2.95 -11.94
N ILE A 103 -6.67 2.10 -11.61
CA ILE A 103 -6.44 0.70 -11.27
C ILE A 103 -7.00 -0.19 -12.38
N ALA A 104 -6.13 -1.01 -12.96
CA ALA A 104 -6.56 -1.95 -14.01
C ALA A 104 -7.31 -3.13 -13.40
N GLU A 105 -6.86 -3.59 -12.23
CA GLU A 105 -7.42 -4.79 -11.63
C GLU A 105 -7.16 -4.78 -10.12
N ALA A 106 -8.12 -5.28 -9.37
CA ALA A 106 -8.00 -5.47 -7.92
C ALA A 106 -8.58 -6.85 -7.58
N ARG A 107 -7.86 -7.62 -6.77
CA ARG A 107 -8.28 -8.97 -6.39
C ARG A 107 -7.84 -9.32 -5.00
N PHE A 108 -8.59 -10.23 -4.36
CA PHE A 108 -8.13 -10.92 -3.18
C PHE A 108 -7.21 -12.08 -3.59
N PHE A 109 -6.12 -12.24 -2.85
CA PHE A 109 -5.23 -13.39 -2.98
C PHE A 109 -5.03 -14.00 -1.62
N GLN A 110 -5.04 -15.33 -1.54
CA GLN A 110 -4.67 -16.01 -0.30
C GLN A 110 -3.20 -15.74 -0.04
N ILE A 111 -2.86 -15.46 1.21
CA ILE A 111 -1.47 -15.10 1.56
C ILE A 111 -0.49 -16.24 1.30
N GLU A 112 -0.96 -17.48 1.29
CA GLU A 112 -0.12 -18.62 0.99
C GLU A 112 0.11 -18.81 -0.52
N HIS A 113 -0.66 -18.10 -1.35
CA HIS A 113 -0.62 -18.24 -2.80
C HIS A 113 -0.60 -16.88 -3.49
N LEU A 114 0.30 -16.01 -3.04
CA LEU A 114 0.45 -14.69 -3.65
C LEU A 114 0.99 -14.82 -5.07
N PRO A 115 0.53 -13.98 -5.99
CA PRO A 115 1.09 -13.96 -7.34
C PRO A 115 2.47 -13.32 -7.34
N PRO A 116 3.19 -13.37 -8.46
CA PRO A 116 4.40 -12.55 -8.60
C PRO A 116 4.05 -11.08 -8.37
N THR A 117 4.86 -10.40 -7.56
CA THR A 117 4.62 -9.01 -7.19
C THR A 117 5.63 -8.09 -7.85
N ALA A 118 5.26 -6.81 -7.96
CA ALA A 118 6.03 -5.82 -8.72
C ALA A 118 7.43 -5.58 -8.15
N HIS A 119 7.62 -5.76 -6.86
CA HIS A 119 8.88 -5.43 -6.17
C HIS A 119 9.51 -6.65 -5.51
N GLY A 120 9.48 -7.78 -6.18
CA GLY A 120 10.08 -9.01 -5.67
C GLY A 120 9.34 -9.52 -4.44
N THR A 121 10.05 -9.69 -3.33
CA THR A 121 9.45 -10.18 -2.09
C THR A 121 8.93 -9.08 -1.18
N ARG A 122 9.10 -7.82 -1.57
CA ARG A 122 8.76 -6.69 -0.71
C ARG A 122 7.31 -6.70 -0.26
N GLU A 123 6.38 -6.85 -1.19
CA GLU A 123 4.95 -6.86 -0.86
C GLU A 123 4.61 -8.00 0.09
N ARG A 124 5.14 -9.18 -0.19
CA ARG A 124 4.91 -10.33 0.68
C ARG A 124 5.45 -10.09 2.09
N ASP A 125 6.65 -9.54 2.18
CA ASP A 125 7.28 -9.29 3.48
C ASP A 125 6.47 -8.29 4.30
N VAL A 126 5.97 -7.23 3.66
CA VAL A 126 5.10 -6.25 4.33
C VAL A 126 3.81 -6.90 4.81
N ILE A 127 3.18 -7.71 3.96
CA ILE A 127 1.94 -8.41 4.30
C ILE A 127 2.14 -9.28 5.54
N TYR A 128 3.19 -10.10 5.54
CA TYR A 128 3.45 -11.00 6.67
C TYR A 128 3.73 -10.24 7.95
N ARG A 129 4.54 -9.19 7.90
CA ARG A 129 4.80 -8.37 9.10
C ARG A 129 3.54 -7.71 9.62
N THR A 130 2.75 -7.14 8.72
CA THR A 130 1.53 -6.41 9.05
C THR A 130 0.48 -7.34 9.67
N MET A 131 0.30 -8.51 9.10
CA MET A 131 -0.67 -9.48 9.63
C MET A 131 -0.21 -10.07 10.95
N THR A 132 1.08 -10.24 11.15
CA THR A 132 1.59 -10.71 12.44
C THR A 132 1.29 -9.70 13.53
N VAL A 133 1.44 -8.41 13.24
CA VAL A 133 1.14 -7.34 14.19
C VAL A 133 -0.36 -7.25 14.48
N ALA A 134 -1.21 -7.71 13.56
CA ALA A 134 -2.67 -7.65 13.69
C ALA A 134 -3.24 -8.56 14.78
N ARG A 135 -2.42 -9.35 15.42
CA ARG A 135 -2.90 -10.29 16.43
C ARG A 135 -2.91 -9.69 17.83
#